data_f3e2f3b9716283067c410f7270f9b6e4
#
_entry.id   f3e2f3b9716283067c410f7270f9b6e4
#
_cell.length_a   1.000
_cell.length_b   1.000
_cell.length_c   1.000
_cell.angle_alpha   90.00
_cell.angle_beta   90.00
_cell.angle_gamma   90.00
#
_symmetry.space_group_name_H-M   'P 1'
#
loop_
_entity.id
_entity.type
_entity.pdbx_description
1 polymer ?
#
loop_
_entity_poly.entity_id
_entity_poly.type
_entity_poly.pdbx_seq_one_letter_code
_entity_poly.pdbx_strand_id
1 'polypeptide(L)'
;MRQAWKVAGVCAVALLGAGAIAQAQVKPGKGVLLEDWVKDPMPPGFQVVNVDLEGTVFADANGKTLYYWPVTGLRNGDAGDQKNKSSCDDTKYTVNAGLMSPYPGGLILPEVETRPTCAQVWPAVLAAPDAKPVGKWTIITRGDGKKQWAYDNNALYTSVLDQRLGDVRGGTRKEQTSEDGAVRTPAGPTPNVPAQFKVRTMATGRLIATADTGRSLYTWDKDTATKSNCDTTCQREWQPVLAPESVQPQGDWTIIQNSPGTKQWVFRGKPVYTHLLDDKTFSVQGGDIPGWHNVYTQLAPAAPKGWYVSDNRTGQVLGNEQGRTVYIYNCNDDAVDQLSCNHPDAPQAYRLAICGRGLVDLCLKNFPYVIAPKDAVAIGNTWSAVYIDPKTGKYAKAGDPGALYVWAYRGRPVYHCGKDKKPGDIECDTYGEFNGARNGYKAFWMRDDFGRQSG
;
A
#
# COMPACT_ATOMS: atom_id res chain seq x y z
N MET A 1 -33.91 -75.29 -21.19
CA MET A 1 -33.44 -74.14 -22.00
C MET A 1 -33.68 -72.86 -21.26
N ARG A 2 -32.71 -72.36 -20.53
CA ARG A 2 -32.68 -70.96 -20.00
C ARG A 2 -31.21 -70.54 -20.01
N GLN A 3 -30.90 -69.59 -20.94
CA GLN A 3 -29.58 -68.99 -21.05
C GLN A 3 -29.41 -67.96 -19.91
N ALA A 4 -28.31 -68.09 -19.16
CA ALA A 4 -27.86 -67.12 -18.20
C ALA A 4 -26.91 -66.13 -18.89
N TRP A 5 -27.27 -64.82 -18.86
CA TRP A 5 -26.39 -63.77 -19.32
C TRP A 5 -25.54 -63.31 -18.13
N LYS A 6 -24.21 -63.44 -18.32
CA LYS A 6 -23.23 -62.82 -17.41
C LYS A 6 -23.04 -61.38 -17.83
N VAL A 7 -23.34 -60.47 -16.94
CA VAL A 7 -23.00 -59.07 -17.06
C VAL A 7 -21.64 -58.85 -16.39
N ALA A 8 -20.62 -58.57 -17.20
CA ALA A 8 -19.32 -58.14 -16.71
C ALA A 8 -19.36 -56.65 -16.42
N GLY A 9 -19.32 -56.26 -15.15
CA GLY A 9 -19.17 -54.87 -14.73
C GLY A 9 -17.73 -54.41 -14.89
N VAL A 10 -17.49 -53.49 -15.78
CA VAL A 10 -16.21 -52.77 -15.89
C VAL A 10 -16.27 -51.59 -14.95
N CYS A 11 -15.55 -51.66 -13.83
CA CYS A 11 -15.29 -50.49 -12.99
C CYS A 11 -14.29 -49.57 -13.70
N ALA A 12 -14.74 -48.51 -14.30
CA ALA A 12 -13.89 -47.40 -14.74
C ALA A 12 -13.46 -46.57 -13.55
N VAL A 13 -12.22 -46.74 -13.11
CA VAL A 13 -11.59 -45.83 -12.13
C VAL A 13 -11.27 -44.55 -12.89
N ALA A 14 -12.08 -43.50 -12.65
CA ALA A 14 -11.75 -42.17 -13.10
C ALA A 14 -10.61 -41.61 -12.27
N LEU A 15 -9.41 -41.64 -12.83
CA LEU A 15 -8.26 -40.86 -12.35
C LEU A 15 -8.59 -39.39 -12.56
N LEU A 16 -9.08 -38.74 -11.52
CA LEU A 16 -9.11 -37.26 -11.44
C LEU A 16 -7.65 -36.82 -11.40
N GLY A 17 -7.12 -36.50 -12.56
CA GLY A 17 -5.87 -35.76 -12.67
C GLY A 17 -6.07 -34.38 -12.03
N ALA A 18 -5.35 -34.17 -10.92
CA ALA A 18 -5.16 -32.84 -10.36
C ALA A 18 -4.40 -32.02 -11.41
N GLY A 19 -5.13 -31.39 -12.31
CA GLY A 19 -4.59 -30.37 -13.18
C GLY A 19 -4.13 -29.21 -12.30
N ALA A 20 -2.81 -29.06 -12.16
CA ALA A 20 -2.24 -27.83 -11.65
C ALA A 20 -2.82 -26.68 -12.50
N ILE A 21 -3.70 -25.91 -11.92
CA ILE A 21 -4.14 -24.66 -12.52
C ILE A 21 -2.90 -23.78 -12.54
N ALA A 22 -2.22 -23.74 -13.67
CA ALA A 22 -1.19 -22.73 -13.91
C ALA A 22 -1.89 -21.38 -13.80
N GLN A 23 -1.76 -20.73 -12.64
CA GLN A 23 -2.23 -19.38 -12.44
C GLN A 23 -1.50 -18.51 -13.46
N ALA A 24 -2.25 -17.99 -14.41
CA ALA A 24 -1.75 -17.02 -15.36
C ALA A 24 -1.26 -15.82 -14.56
N GLN A 25 0.05 -15.74 -14.31
CA GLN A 25 0.67 -14.50 -13.91
C GLN A 25 0.24 -13.47 -14.97
N VAL A 26 -0.43 -12.42 -14.54
CA VAL A 26 -0.71 -11.29 -15.41
C VAL A 26 0.65 -10.82 -15.91
N LYS A 27 0.98 -11.14 -17.16
CA LYS A 27 2.23 -10.68 -17.75
C LYS A 27 2.16 -9.16 -17.77
N PRO A 28 3.10 -8.49 -17.09
CA PRO A 28 3.12 -7.03 -17.12
C PRO A 28 3.19 -6.56 -18.57
N GLY A 29 2.46 -5.50 -18.88
CA GLY A 29 2.54 -4.87 -20.20
C GLY A 29 3.97 -4.43 -20.50
N LYS A 30 4.33 -4.31 -21.79
CA LYS A 30 5.64 -3.76 -22.17
C LYS A 30 5.85 -2.41 -21.49
N GLY A 31 6.91 -2.31 -20.66
CA GLY A 31 7.27 -1.08 -19.94
C GLY A 31 6.88 -1.03 -18.45
N VAL A 32 6.21 -2.05 -17.91
CA VAL A 32 5.97 -2.13 -16.47
C VAL A 32 7.27 -2.53 -15.77
N LEU A 33 7.77 -1.64 -14.92
CA LEU A 33 8.92 -1.90 -14.07
C LEU A 33 8.47 -2.73 -12.88
N LEU A 34 8.97 -3.95 -12.76
CA LEU A 34 8.77 -4.82 -11.61
C LEU A 34 9.91 -4.61 -10.62
N GLU A 35 9.57 -4.59 -9.34
CA GLU A 35 10.56 -4.54 -8.27
C GLU A 35 11.27 -5.91 -8.16
N ASP A 36 12.60 -5.92 -8.16
CA ASP A 36 13.40 -7.09 -7.83
C ASP A 36 13.53 -7.25 -6.31
N TRP A 37 13.70 -8.47 -5.84
CA TRP A 37 13.76 -8.77 -4.41
C TRP A 37 14.83 -9.82 -4.07
N VAL A 38 15.25 -9.82 -2.81
CA VAL A 38 16.15 -10.83 -2.27
C VAL A 38 15.46 -12.19 -2.25
N LYS A 39 16.05 -13.21 -2.89
CA LYS A 39 15.47 -14.54 -3.07
C LYS A 39 15.74 -15.42 -1.83
N ASP A 40 15.15 -15.07 -0.70
CA ASP A 40 15.21 -15.88 0.51
C ASP A 40 14.37 -17.15 0.38
N PRO A 41 14.78 -18.25 1.04
CA PRO A 41 13.98 -19.47 1.09
C PRO A 41 12.60 -19.22 1.67
N MET A 42 11.58 -19.87 1.09
CA MET A 42 10.18 -19.70 1.46
C MET A 42 9.50 -21.08 1.61
N PRO A 43 8.56 -21.26 2.54
CA PRO A 43 7.82 -22.50 2.68
C PRO A 43 6.99 -22.83 1.43
N PRO A 44 6.76 -24.11 1.14
CA PRO A 44 5.86 -24.50 0.06
C PRO A 44 4.45 -23.92 0.24
N GLY A 45 3.80 -23.56 -0.86
CA GLY A 45 2.45 -23.01 -0.88
C GLY A 45 2.36 -21.50 -0.73
N PHE A 46 3.48 -20.80 -0.54
CA PHE A 46 3.54 -19.35 -0.62
C PHE A 46 4.14 -18.88 -1.94
N GLN A 47 3.85 -17.66 -2.31
CA GLN A 47 4.33 -17.03 -3.53
C GLN A 47 4.65 -15.55 -3.31
N VAL A 48 5.45 -14.98 -4.21
CA VAL A 48 5.73 -13.53 -4.23
C VAL A 48 4.97 -12.90 -5.40
N VAL A 49 4.25 -11.84 -5.11
CA VAL A 49 3.44 -11.10 -6.09
C VAL A 49 3.89 -9.65 -6.12
N ASN A 50 4.07 -9.09 -7.32
CA ASN A 50 4.26 -7.64 -7.47
C ASN A 50 2.89 -6.96 -7.43
N VAL A 51 2.77 -5.96 -6.56
CA VAL A 51 1.55 -5.18 -6.34
C VAL A 51 1.84 -3.70 -6.52
N ASP A 52 0.92 -3.02 -7.18
CA ASP A 52 1.03 -1.57 -7.42
C ASP A 52 1.24 -0.80 -6.10
N LEU A 53 2.29 0.01 -6.07
CA LEU A 53 2.71 0.83 -4.92
C LEU A 53 3.15 0.08 -3.66
N GLU A 54 2.91 -1.23 -3.58
CA GLU A 54 3.41 -2.05 -2.46
C GLU A 54 4.76 -2.71 -2.79
N GLY A 55 5.06 -2.85 -4.09
CA GLY A 55 6.19 -3.64 -4.56
C GLY A 55 5.91 -5.13 -4.45
N THR A 56 6.86 -5.91 -3.96
CA THR A 56 6.71 -7.34 -3.76
C THR A 56 6.06 -7.65 -2.42
N VAL A 57 5.01 -8.47 -2.44
CA VAL A 57 4.32 -8.96 -1.24
C VAL A 57 4.27 -10.50 -1.26
N PHE A 58 4.16 -11.10 -0.09
CA PHE A 58 3.86 -12.52 0.02
C PHE A 58 2.36 -12.75 -0.13
N ALA A 59 2.03 -13.85 -0.80
CA ALA A 59 0.66 -14.35 -0.89
C ALA A 59 0.62 -15.85 -0.57
N ASP A 60 -0.53 -16.33 -0.09
CA ASP A 60 -0.77 -17.77 0.10
C ASP A 60 -1.01 -18.49 -1.24
N ALA A 61 -1.25 -19.80 -1.19
CA ALA A 61 -1.53 -20.62 -2.37
C ALA A 61 -2.79 -20.19 -3.14
N ASN A 62 -3.71 -19.48 -2.48
CA ASN A 62 -4.94 -18.94 -3.07
C ASN A 62 -4.75 -17.53 -3.63
N GLY A 63 -3.55 -16.97 -3.51
CA GLY A 63 -3.23 -15.63 -3.96
C GLY A 63 -3.65 -14.50 -3.01
N LYS A 64 -4.04 -14.81 -1.78
CA LYS A 64 -4.36 -13.81 -0.77
C LYS A 64 -3.10 -13.22 -0.17
N THR A 65 -3.01 -11.90 -0.15
CA THR A 65 -1.88 -11.17 0.44
C THR A 65 -1.74 -11.47 1.93
N LEU A 66 -0.50 -11.62 2.37
CA LEU A 66 -0.17 -11.84 3.78
C LEU A 66 0.14 -10.52 4.46
N TYR A 67 -0.36 -10.37 5.69
CA TYR A 67 -0.22 -9.16 6.50
C TYR A 67 0.35 -9.47 7.87
N TYR A 68 0.99 -8.47 8.48
CA TYR A 68 1.42 -8.51 9.87
C TYR A 68 1.33 -7.11 10.51
N TRP A 69 1.43 -7.05 11.83
CA TRP A 69 1.56 -5.80 12.56
C TRP A 69 3.03 -5.59 12.95
N PRO A 70 3.73 -4.65 12.32
CA PRO A 70 5.16 -4.46 12.59
C PRO A 70 5.45 -3.67 13.88
N VAL A 71 4.43 -3.31 14.64
CA VAL A 71 4.54 -2.40 15.78
C VAL A 71 4.09 -2.99 17.09
N THR A 72 4.64 -2.43 18.16
CA THR A 72 4.50 -2.91 19.53
C THR A 72 3.27 -2.39 20.25
N GLY A 73 2.53 -1.44 19.69
CA GLY A 73 1.35 -0.89 20.32
C GLY A 73 0.27 -0.46 19.32
N LEU A 74 -0.96 -0.81 19.59
CA LEU A 74 -2.15 -0.29 18.96
C LEU A 74 -2.78 0.75 19.87
N ARG A 75 -3.35 1.79 19.31
CA ARG A 75 -3.80 2.94 20.07
C ARG A 75 -5.02 2.67 20.97
N ASN A 76 -5.89 1.79 20.51
CA ASN A 76 -7.18 1.54 21.13
C ASN A 76 -7.43 0.04 21.26
N GLY A 77 -6.98 -0.58 22.30
CA GLY A 77 -7.22 -2.00 22.50
C GLY A 77 -6.02 -2.82 22.06
N ASP A 78 -5.04 -2.56 22.74
CA ASP A 78 -3.71 -3.06 22.64
C ASP A 78 -3.57 -4.52 22.29
N ALA A 79 -3.12 -4.76 21.09
CA ALA A 79 -2.47 -6.01 20.80
C ALA A 79 -1.09 -6.10 21.46
N GLY A 80 -0.54 -5.00 21.95
CA GLY A 80 0.79 -4.93 22.56
C GLY A 80 1.89 -5.39 21.61
N ASP A 81 3.00 -5.87 22.16
CA ASP A 81 4.07 -6.47 21.37
C ASP A 81 3.59 -7.72 20.65
N GLN A 82 3.59 -7.66 19.31
CA GLN A 82 3.11 -8.75 18.45
C GLN A 82 4.20 -9.76 18.06
N LYS A 83 5.44 -9.55 18.46
CA LYS A 83 6.53 -10.48 18.16
C LYS A 83 6.25 -11.84 18.78
N ASN A 84 6.29 -12.87 17.94
CA ASN A 84 6.03 -14.26 18.32
C ASN A 84 4.67 -14.50 19.00
N LYS A 85 3.70 -13.60 18.81
CA LYS A 85 2.36 -13.70 19.38
C LYS A 85 1.30 -13.64 18.30
N SER A 86 0.19 -14.32 18.54
CA SER A 86 -1.04 -14.20 17.77
C SER A 86 -2.13 -13.70 18.71
N SER A 87 -2.35 -12.40 18.71
CA SER A 87 -3.37 -11.75 19.56
C SER A 87 -4.69 -11.55 18.84
N CYS A 88 -4.78 -11.89 17.56
CA CYS A 88 -6.01 -11.85 16.78
C CYS A 88 -6.81 -13.14 17.04
N ASP A 89 -7.82 -13.02 17.86
CA ASP A 89 -8.71 -14.12 18.26
C ASP A 89 -10.20 -13.73 18.10
N ASP A 90 -11.10 -14.50 18.66
CA ASP A 90 -12.54 -14.25 18.62
C ASP A 90 -13.06 -13.40 19.80
N THR A 91 -12.18 -12.81 20.59
CA THR A 91 -12.55 -11.89 21.66
C THR A 91 -13.11 -10.60 21.06
N LYS A 92 -14.22 -10.11 21.61
CA LYS A 92 -14.79 -8.81 21.24
C LYS A 92 -14.35 -7.77 22.27
N TYR A 93 -13.79 -6.69 21.77
CA TYR A 93 -13.32 -5.60 22.60
C TYR A 93 -14.23 -4.39 22.47
N THR A 94 -14.49 -3.71 23.59
CA THR A 94 -15.10 -2.38 23.56
C THR A 94 -14.05 -1.38 23.10
N VAL A 95 -14.31 -0.71 22.00
CA VAL A 95 -13.36 0.23 21.40
C VAL A 95 -13.89 1.64 21.53
N ASN A 96 -13.10 2.51 22.15
CA ASN A 96 -13.29 3.94 22.10
C ASN A 96 -12.47 4.49 20.91
N ALA A 97 -13.12 4.80 19.81
CA ALA A 97 -12.46 5.50 18.72
C ALA A 97 -12.07 6.88 19.18
N GLY A 98 -10.80 7.20 19.00
CA GLY A 98 -10.33 8.57 19.20
C GLY A 98 -10.26 9.03 20.65
N LEU A 99 -9.41 8.43 21.47
CA LEU A 99 -8.96 9.06 22.72
C LEU A 99 -8.44 10.49 22.51
N MET A 100 -8.14 10.85 21.25
CA MET A 100 -7.77 12.19 20.79
C MET A 100 -8.84 12.84 19.89
N SER A 101 -10.06 12.31 19.92
CA SER A 101 -11.22 12.95 19.32
C SER A 101 -11.43 14.34 19.90
N PRO A 102 -11.91 15.32 19.11
CA PRO A 102 -12.35 16.61 19.63
C PRO A 102 -13.56 16.47 20.59
N TYR A 103 -14.09 15.28 20.76
CA TYR A 103 -15.19 15.00 21.68
C TYR A 103 -14.63 14.58 23.05
N PRO A 104 -15.07 15.22 24.15
CA PRO A 104 -14.71 14.81 25.51
C PRO A 104 -15.05 13.34 25.76
N GLY A 105 -14.10 12.56 26.24
CA GLY A 105 -14.29 11.13 26.54
C GLY A 105 -14.17 10.18 25.33
N GLY A 106 -13.83 10.70 24.14
CA GLY A 106 -13.73 9.90 22.94
C GLY A 106 -15.09 9.54 22.34
N LEU A 107 -15.09 8.84 21.20
CA LEU A 107 -16.28 8.33 20.54
C LEU A 107 -16.37 6.82 20.77
N ILE A 108 -17.37 6.38 21.50
CA ILE A 108 -17.68 4.94 21.60
C ILE A 108 -18.22 4.48 20.25
N LEU A 109 -17.56 3.50 19.64
CA LEU A 109 -18.05 2.93 18.39
C LEU A 109 -19.31 2.13 18.64
N PRO A 110 -20.37 2.32 17.83
CA PRO A 110 -21.62 1.59 17.97
C PRO A 110 -21.47 0.12 17.55
N GLU A 111 -22.45 -0.68 17.87
CA GLU A 111 -22.65 -2.03 17.33
C GLU A 111 -21.54 -3.03 17.73
N VAL A 112 -21.00 -2.92 18.96
CA VAL A 112 -19.92 -3.80 19.44
C VAL A 112 -20.31 -5.28 19.34
N GLU A 113 -21.57 -5.63 19.65
CA GLU A 113 -22.04 -7.01 19.63
C GLU A 113 -22.16 -7.59 18.22
N THR A 114 -22.42 -6.75 17.23
CA THR A 114 -22.62 -7.17 15.84
C THR A 114 -21.37 -7.09 15.00
N ARG A 115 -20.30 -6.45 15.50
CA ARG A 115 -19.03 -6.36 14.77
C ARG A 115 -18.37 -7.73 14.66
N PRO A 116 -17.69 -8.01 13.53
CA PRO A 116 -16.91 -9.21 13.40
C PRO A 116 -15.74 -9.20 14.42
N THR A 117 -15.30 -10.39 14.83
CA THR A 117 -14.09 -10.53 15.64
C THR A 117 -12.83 -10.32 14.81
N CYS A 118 -11.69 -10.11 15.47
CA CYS A 118 -10.40 -10.01 14.76
C CYS A 118 -10.16 -11.24 13.87
N ALA A 119 -10.35 -12.44 14.38
CA ALA A 119 -10.13 -13.65 13.61
C ALA A 119 -11.06 -13.80 12.40
N GLN A 120 -12.26 -13.19 12.46
CA GLN A 120 -13.19 -13.17 11.34
C GLN A 120 -12.76 -12.21 10.23
N VAL A 121 -12.15 -11.06 10.55
CA VAL A 121 -11.68 -10.09 9.54
C VAL A 121 -10.24 -10.32 9.13
N TRP A 122 -9.44 -10.92 10.00
CA TRP A 122 -8.02 -11.24 9.80
C TRP A 122 -7.73 -12.72 10.05
N PRO A 123 -8.17 -13.63 9.17
CA PRO A 123 -7.89 -15.04 9.30
C PRO A 123 -6.40 -15.32 9.44
N ALA A 124 -6.02 -16.10 10.44
CA ALA A 124 -4.64 -16.51 10.67
C ALA A 124 -4.13 -17.42 9.55
N VAL A 125 -2.89 -17.24 9.13
CA VAL A 125 -2.20 -18.12 8.17
C VAL A 125 -1.74 -19.37 8.92
N LEU A 126 -2.57 -20.42 8.93
CA LEU A 126 -2.29 -21.64 9.68
C LEU A 126 -1.14 -22.44 9.05
N ALA A 127 -0.30 -23.01 9.91
CA ALA A 127 0.76 -23.93 9.52
C ALA A 127 0.28 -25.38 9.71
N ALA A 128 0.65 -26.25 8.77
CA ALA A 128 0.39 -27.67 8.92
C ALA A 128 1.09 -28.25 10.17
N PRO A 129 0.57 -29.33 10.78
CA PRO A 129 1.16 -29.91 11.99
C PRO A 129 2.63 -30.29 11.84
N ASP A 130 3.05 -30.72 10.65
CA ASP A 130 4.40 -31.15 10.28
C ASP A 130 5.23 -30.03 9.61
N ALA A 131 4.70 -28.83 9.48
CA ALA A 131 5.40 -27.70 8.91
C ALA A 131 6.68 -27.40 9.69
N LYS A 132 7.73 -27.00 8.95
CA LYS A 132 9.04 -26.67 9.52
C LYS A 132 9.42 -25.23 9.19
N PRO A 133 10.03 -24.49 10.13
CA PRO A 133 10.58 -23.17 9.85
C PRO A 133 11.60 -23.21 8.71
N VAL A 134 11.68 -22.13 7.93
CA VAL A 134 12.67 -21.93 6.87
C VAL A 134 13.05 -20.48 6.73
N GLY A 135 14.35 -20.16 6.84
CA GLY A 135 14.82 -18.77 6.81
C GLY A 135 14.13 -17.89 7.84
N LYS A 136 13.54 -16.77 7.40
CA LYS A 136 12.79 -15.84 8.26
C LYS A 136 11.36 -16.31 8.61
N TRP A 137 10.92 -17.44 8.03
CA TRP A 137 9.61 -18.02 8.30
C TRP A 137 9.69 -18.92 9.52
N THR A 138 8.92 -18.60 10.52
CA THR A 138 8.82 -19.35 11.78
C THR A 138 7.39 -19.79 12.04
N ILE A 139 7.20 -20.61 13.08
CA ILE A 139 5.89 -21.14 13.45
C ILE A 139 5.65 -20.80 14.91
N ILE A 140 4.53 -20.19 15.20
CA ILE A 140 4.09 -19.89 16.55
C ILE A 140 2.88 -20.75 16.93
N THR A 141 2.68 -20.98 18.23
CA THR A 141 1.50 -21.63 18.77
C THR A 141 0.52 -20.57 19.25
N ARG A 142 -0.70 -20.62 18.73
CA ARG A 142 -1.80 -19.73 19.10
C ARG A 142 -2.38 -20.13 20.45
N GLY A 143 -3.20 -19.24 21.04
CA GLY A 143 -3.93 -19.54 22.28
C GLY A 143 -4.93 -20.68 22.14
N ASP A 144 -5.43 -20.97 20.93
CA ASP A 144 -6.29 -22.11 20.61
C ASP A 144 -5.52 -23.43 20.33
N GLY A 145 -4.21 -23.43 20.54
CA GLY A 145 -3.33 -24.59 20.31
C GLY A 145 -2.94 -24.84 18.84
N LYS A 146 -3.51 -24.12 17.87
CA LYS A 146 -3.17 -24.26 16.47
C LYS A 146 -1.83 -23.61 16.16
N LYS A 147 -1.14 -24.10 15.15
CA LYS A 147 0.10 -23.53 14.62
C LYS A 147 -0.21 -22.47 13.58
N GLN A 148 0.52 -21.36 13.62
CA GLN A 148 0.40 -20.23 12.68
C GLN A 148 1.77 -19.86 12.14
N TRP A 149 1.85 -19.55 10.86
CA TRP A 149 3.05 -18.98 10.26
C TRP A 149 3.31 -17.57 10.77
N ALA A 150 4.59 -17.28 10.96
CA ALA A 150 5.11 -15.96 11.24
C ALA A 150 6.27 -15.64 10.30
N TYR A 151 6.46 -14.40 9.94
CA TYR A 151 7.59 -13.91 9.15
C TYR A 151 8.31 -12.82 9.93
N ASP A 152 9.63 -12.93 10.06
CA ASP A 152 10.46 -12.02 10.86
C ASP A 152 9.87 -11.78 12.26
N ASN A 153 9.48 -12.88 12.92
CA ASN A 153 8.84 -12.92 14.23
C ASN A 153 7.44 -12.28 14.33
N ASN A 154 6.81 -11.91 13.22
CA ASN A 154 5.46 -11.35 13.22
C ASN A 154 4.45 -12.38 12.70
N ALA A 155 3.39 -12.65 13.46
CA ALA A 155 2.31 -13.53 13.05
C ALA A 155 1.67 -13.07 11.74
N LEU A 156 1.40 -14.02 10.83
CA LEU A 156 0.85 -13.72 9.50
C LEU A 156 -0.66 -13.95 9.46
N TYR A 157 -1.34 -13.04 8.79
CA TYR A 157 -2.78 -13.03 8.58
C TYR A 157 -3.10 -12.79 7.11
N THR A 158 -4.30 -13.17 6.68
CA THR A 158 -4.91 -12.71 5.44
C THR A 158 -6.01 -11.70 5.76
N SER A 159 -6.52 -11.00 4.75
CA SER A 159 -7.67 -10.11 4.91
C SER A 159 -8.90 -10.66 4.19
N VAL A 160 -10.07 -10.55 4.81
CA VAL A 160 -11.34 -10.88 4.15
C VAL A 160 -11.68 -9.92 3.01
N LEU A 161 -11.05 -8.75 2.99
CA LEU A 161 -11.25 -7.73 1.95
C LEU A 161 -10.54 -8.07 0.65
N ASP A 162 -9.52 -8.92 0.69
CA ASP A 162 -8.77 -9.31 -0.50
C ASP A 162 -9.52 -10.43 -1.24
N GLN A 163 -9.96 -10.12 -2.45
CA GLN A 163 -10.76 -11.02 -3.27
C GLN A 163 -9.99 -11.55 -4.49
N ARG A 164 -8.96 -10.84 -4.93
CA ARG A 164 -8.18 -11.15 -6.12
C ARG A 164 -6.69 -11.19 -5.81
N LEU A 165 -5.93 -11.88 -6.65
CA LEU A 165 -4.48 -11.87 -6.60
C LEU A 165 -3.95 -10.42 -6.65
N GLY A 166 -3.10 -10.07 -5.69
CA GLY A 166 -2.51 -8.74 -5.60
C GLY A 166 -3.42 -7.67 -4.98
N ASP A 167 -4.60 -8.04 -4.47
CA ASP A 167 -5.35 -7.11 -3.63
C ASP A 167 -4.60 -6.86 -2.32
N VAL A 168 -4.57 -5.60 -1.89
CA VAL A 168 -4.00 -5.14 -0.61
C VAL A 168 -5.00 -4.26 0.14
N ARG A 169 -6.26 -4.66 0.12
CA ARG A 169 -7.36 -3.90 0.69
C ARG A 169 -7.43 -3.99 2.22
N GLY A 170 -6.82 -5.01 2.79
CA GLY A 170 -6.80 -5.23 4.23
C GLY A 170 -6.02 -4.17 4.99
N GLY A 171 -4.92 -3.73 4.45
CA GLY A 171 -4.10 -2.68 5.03
C GLY A 171 -3.16 -2.15 3.97
N THR A 172 -2.86 -0.87 4.04
CA THR A 172 -1.91 -0.24 3.14
C THR A 172 -0.71 0.21 3.95
N ARG A 173 0.48 0.15 3.36
CA ARG A 173 1.61 0.87 3.95
C ARG A 173 1.23 2.33 3.99
N LYS A 174 1.45 2.97 5.13
CA LYS A 174 1.33 4.41 5.19
C LYS A 174 2.35 5.00 4.25
N GLU A 175 1.90 5.89 3.41
CA GLU A 175 2.77 6.69 2.56
C GLU A 175 3.64 7.61 3.42
N GLN A 176 3.27 7.84 4.67
CA GLN A 176 4.03 8.63 5.63
C GLN A 176 4.54 7.74 6.76
N THR A 177 5.81 7.90 7.08
CA THR A 177 6.44 7.34 8.27
C THR A 177 5.80 7.93 9.52
N SER A 178 4.71 7.38 9.99
CA SER A 178 4.45 7.55 11.39
C SER A 178 5.19 6.44 12.13
N GLU A 179 5.99 6.82 13.06
CA GLU A 179 6.60 5.94 14.05
C GLU A 179 5.57 5.17 14.88
N ASP A 180 4.31 5.54 14.71
CA ASP A 180 3.16 5.01 15.43
C ASP A 180 2.36 3.94 14.68
N GLY A 181 2.99 3.26 13.78
CA GLY A 181 2.48 2.24 12.87
C GLY A 181 1.45 1.25 13.41
N ALA A 182 0.26 1.71 13.70
CA ALA A 182 -0.87 0.85 14.08
C ALA A 182 -1.54 0.18 12.87
N VAL A 183 -0.90 0.15 11.70
CA VAL A 183 -1.51 -0.35 10.48
C VAL A 183 -0.99 -1.73 10.15
N ARG A 184 -1.92 -2.61 9.80
CA ARG A 184 -1.59 -3.91 9.23
C ARG A 184 -0.90 -3.71 7.89
N THR A 185 0.28 -4.26 7.78
CA THR A 185 1.17 -4.03 6.64
C THR A 185 1.28 -5.30 5.83
N PRO A 186 1.16 -5.23 4.48
CA PRO A 186 1.50 -6.37 3.65
C PRO A 186 2.92 -6.85 3.92
N ALA A 187 3.07 -8.13 4.23
CA ALA A 187 4.37 -8.78 4.37
C ALA A 187 4.97 -9.03 2.99
N GLY A 188 6.26 -8.82 2.85
CA GLY A 188 6.94 -9.06 1.58
C GLY A 188 8.44 -9.26 1.75
N PRO A 189 9.11 -9.78 0.71
CA PRO A 189 10.56 -9.90 0.72
C PRO A 189 11.22 -8.52 0.68
N THR A 190 12.48 -8.48 1.08
CA THR A 190 13.27 -7.25 1.03
C THR A 190 13.54 -6.88 -0.44
N PRO A 191 13.34 -5.62 -0.86
CA PRO A 191 13.77 -5.16 -2.16
C PRO A 191 15.27 -5.40 -2.37
N ASN A 192 15.66 -5.83 -3.58
CA ASN A 192 17.04 -6.11 -3.91
C ASN A 192 17.78 -4.82 -4.29
N VAL A 193 18.11 -4.02 -3.28
CA VAL A 193 18.86 -2.78 -3.43
C VAL A 193 20.13 -2.79 -2.57
N PRO A 194 21.23 -2.17 -3.02
CA PRO A 194 22.42 -2.02 -2.19
C PRO A 194 22.13 -1.35 -0.85
N ALA A 195 22.87 -1.71 0.19
CA ALA A 195 22.67 -1.19 1.55
C ALA A 195 22.75 0.34 1.66
N GLN A 196 23.37 1.02 0.68
CA GLN A 196 23.39 2.49 0.61
C GLN A 196 22.03 3.11 0.26
N PHE A 197 21.06 2.31 -0.17
CA PHE A 197 19.78 2.78 -0.66
C PHE A 197 18.62 2.16 0.12
N LYS A 198 17.51 2.85 0.06
CA LYS A 198 16.21 2.39 0.57
C LYS A 198 15.12 2.67 -0.44
N VAL A 199 14.11 1.83 -0.46
CA VAL A 199 12.91 2.01 -1.28
C VAL A 199 11.80 2.54 -0.39
N ARG A 200 11.10 3.56 -0.87
CA ARG A 200 9.95 4.12 -0.19
C ARG A 200 8.74 4.20 -1.12
N THR A 201 7.58 3.81 -0.61
CA THR A 201 6.32 3.99 -1.35
C THR A 201 5.92 5.47 -1.33
N MET A 202 5.73 6.00 -2.54
CA MET A 202 5.27 7.36 -2.81
C MET A 202 4.03 7.29 -3.70
N ALA A 203 3.27 8.37 -3.79
CA ALA A 203 2.14 8.42 -4.72
C ALA A 203 2.56 8.24 -6.20
N THR A 204 3.81 8.54 -6.54
CA THR A 204 4.38 8.40 -7.89
C THR A 204 5.01 7.04 -8.17
N GLY A 205 5.20 6.21 -7.15
CA GLY A 205 5.82 4.90 -7.29
C GLY A 205 6.63 4.49 -6.07
N ARG A 206 7.45 3.48 -6.23
CA ARG A 206 8.41 2.99 -5.23
C ARG A 206 9.76 3.64 -5.49
N LEU A 207 9.94 4.81 -4.88
CA LEU A 207 11.11 5.69 -5.05
C LEU A 207 12.34 5.09 -4.38
N ILE A 208 13.49 5.21 -5.03
CA ILE A 208 14.79 4.87 -4.44
C ILE A 208 15.46 6.14 -3.93
N ALA A 209 15.93 6.09 -2.70
CA ALA A 209 16.69 7.17 -2.07
C ALA A 209 17.88 6.64 -1.30
N THR A 210 18.84 7.50 -0.97
CA THR A 210 19.97 7.16 -0.10
C THR A 210 19.48 6.75 1.29
N ALA A 211 20.09 5.73 1.88
CA ALA A 211 19.64 5.18 3.16
C ALA A 211 19.90 6.15 4.33
N ASP A 212 20.99 6.87 4.28
CA ASP A 212 21.46 7.82 5.31
C ASP A 212 20.65 9.12 5.33
N THR A 213 20.63 9.83 4.20
CA THR A 213 20.06 11.18 4.11
C THR A 213 18.67 11.23 3.51
N GLY A 214 18.19 10.13 2.90
CA GLY A 214 16.90 10.10 2.21
C GLY A 214 16.85 10.96 0.94
N ARG A 215 18.00 11.33 0.35
CA ARG A 215 18.03 12.02 -0.92
C ARG A 215 17.59 11.10 -2.03
N SER A 216 16.66 11.56 -2.84
CA SER A 216 16.16 10.82 -4.01
C SER A 216 17.25 10.61 -5.05
N LEU A 217 17.14 9.49 -5.77
CA LEU A 217 18.04 9.21 -6.87
C LEU A 217 17.44 9.66 -8.19
N TYR A 218 18.32 10.07 -9.09
CA TYR A 218 17.98 10.56 -10.43
C TYR A 218 18.87 9.91 -11.49
N THR A 219 18.35 9.82 -12.70
CA THR A 219 19.12 9.46 -13.91
C THR A 219 19.01 10.56 -14.95
N TRP A 220 19.97 10.62 -15.88
CA TRP A 220 20.01 11.61 -16.93
C TRP A 220 19.92 10.98 -18.32
N ASP A 221 19.11 11.59 -19.22
CA ASP A 221 18.91 11.07 -20.58
C ASP A 221 20.21 11.00 -21.40
N LYS A 222 21.12 11.94 -21.19
CA LYS A 222 22.38 12.00 -21.92
C LYS A 222 23.39 10.93 -21.51
N ASP A 223 23.15 10.19 -20.43
CA ASP A 223 24.04 9.14 -19.98
C ASP A 223 23.83 7.83 -20.74
N THR A 224 24.90 7.03 -20.78
CA THR A 224 24.85 5.66 -21.30
C THR A 224 25.08 4.63 -20.17
N ALA A 225 24.88 3.37 -20.46
CA ALA A 225 25.08 2.30 -19.47
C ALA A 225 26.52 2.18 -18.95
N THR A 226 27.48 2.73 -19.66
CA THR A 226 28.91 2.61 -19.37
C THR A 226 29.60 3.96 -19.12
N LYS A 227 28.88 5.07 -19.24
CA LYS A 227 29.47 6.41 -19.12
C LYS A 227 28.48 7.43 -18.56
N SER A 228 28.92 8.15 -17.52
CA SER A 228 28.32 9.40 -17.09
C SER A 228 28.84 10.55 -18.02
N ASN A 229 27.90 11.33 -18.54
CA ASN A 229 28.20 12.53 -19.32
C ASN A 229 28.06 13.83 -18.50
N CYS A 230 27.77 13.70 -17.20
CA CYS A 230 27.69 14.82 -16.27
C CYS A 230 29.10 15.34 -15.95
N ASP A 231 29.50 16.43 -16.62
CA ASP A 231 30.78 17.10 -16.44
C ASP A 231 30.85 17.91 -15.14
N THR A 232 31.96 18.61 -14.91
CA THR A 232 32.18 19.42 -13.71
C THR A 232 31.14 20.54 -13.53
N THR A 233 30.57 21.05 -14.62
CA THR A 233 29.50 22.06 -14.56
C THR A 233 28.18 21.42 -14.10
N CYS A 234 27.81 20.31 -14.70
CA CYS A 234 26.67 19.50 -14.31
C CYS A 234 26.74 19.06 -12.82
N GLN A 235 27.94 18.64 -12.39
CA GLN A 235 28.17 18.16 -11.01
C GLN A 235 28.05 19.26 -9.93
N ARG A 236 27.89 20.51 -10.30
CA ARG A 236 27.59 21.59 -9.34
C ARG A 236 26.19 21.45 -8.73
N GLU A 237 25.28 20.79 -9.43
CA GLU A 237 23.89 20.57 -9.00
C GLU A 237 23.59 19.08 -8.83
N TRP A 238 24.18 18.21 -9.65
CA TRP A 238 23.93 16.78 -9.73
C TRP A 238 25.14 15.98 -9.28
N GLN A 239 25.08 15.48 -8.06
CA GLN A 239 26.19 14.72 -7.47
C GLN A 239 26.13 13.25 -7.86
N PRO A 240 27.18 12.70 -8.55
CA PRO A 240 27.25 11.27 -8.80
C PRO A 240 27.19 10.47 -7.50
N VAL A 241 26.39 9.42 -7.47
CA VAL A 241 26.30 8.55 -6.29
C VAL A 241 27.42 7.53 -6.37
N LEU A 242 28.44 7.72 -5.53
CA LEU A 242 29.62 6.88 -5.53
C LEU A 242 29.36 5.50 -4.96
N ALA A 243 29.92 4.49 -5.59
CA ALA A 243 29.93 3.12 -5.13
C ALA A 243 31.20 2.83 -4.32
N PRO A 244 31.14 2.14 -3.18
CA PRO A 244 32.33 1.71 -2.44
C PRO A 244 33.22 0.83 -3.32
N GLU A 245 34.54 0.89 -3.09
CA GLU A 245 35.51 0.12 -3.90
C GLU A 245 35.26 -1.40 -3.88
N SER A 246 34.88 -1.92 -2.73
CA SER A 246 34.67 -3.36 -2.51
C SER A 246 33.31 -3.87 -2.93
N VAL A 247 32.38 -2.99 -3.34
CA VAL A 247 31.02 -3.40 -3.67
C VAL A 247 30.98 -4.16 -5.01
N GLN A 248 30.05 -5.10 -5.09
CA GLN A 248 29.79 -5.89 -6.29
C GLN A 248 28.41 -5.53 -6.88
N PRO A 249 28.23 -5.67 -8.19
CA PRO A 249 26.90 -5.58 -8.81
C PRO A 249 25.90 -6.55 -8.19
N GLN A 250 24.63 -6.12 -8.06
CA GLN A 250 23.53 -6.97 -7.58
C GLN A 250 22.22 -6.61 -8.29
N GLY A 251 21.50 -7.61 -8.78
CA GLY A 251 20.20 -7.41 -9.45
C GLY A 251 20.29 -6.35 -10.56
N ASP A 252 19.45 -5.33 -10.46
CA ASP A 252 19.37 -4.21 -11.41
C ASP A 252 20.52 -3.19 -11.26
N TRP A 253 21.46 -3.42 -10.33
CA TRP A 253 22.54 -2.49 -9.99
C TRP A 253 23.87 -2.93 -10.56
N THR A 254 24.52 -2.02 -11.28
CA THR A 254 25.88 -2.17 -11.80
C THR A 254 26.76 -0.97 -11.42
N ILE A 255 28.02 -0.96 -11.88
CA ILE A 255 29.00 0.05 -11.50
C ILE A 255 29.74 0.49 -12.75
N ILE A 256 29.98 1.78 -12.88
CA ILE A 256 30.91 2.35 -13.89
C ILE A 256 32.12 3.01 -13.21
N GLN A 257 33.22 3.07 -13.95
CA GLN A 257 34.43 3.79 -13.56
C GLN A 257 34.39 5.18 -14.18
N ASN A 258 34.27 6.24 -13.39
CA ASN A 258 34.26 7.62 -13.88
C ASN A 258 35.68 8.18 -14.07
N SER A 259 36.56 7.87 -13.11
CA SER A 259 37.97 8.23 -13.14
C SER A 259 38.73 7.19 -12.32
N PRO A 260 40.08 7.13 -12.42
CA PRO A 260 40.86 6.23 -11.57
C PRO A 260 40.49 6.39 -10.10
N GLY A 261 40.11 5.28 -9.47
CA GLY A 261 39.68 5.24 -8.05
C GLY A 261 38.24 5.72 -7.76
N THR A 262 37.47 6.14 -8.77
CA THR A 262 36.12 6.67 -8.56
C THR A 262 35.05 5.80 -9.28
N LYS A 263 34.33 5.03 -8.54
CA LYS A 263 33.23 4.20 -9.04
C LYS A 263 31.88 4.89 -8.77
N GLN A 264 30.94 4.76 -9.72
CA GLN A 264 29.58 5.29 -9.60
C GLN A 264 28.56 4.19 -9.80
N TRP A 265 27.50 4.23 -9.01
CA TRP A 265 26.36 3.34 -9.18
C TRP A 265 25.59 3.60 -10.46
N VAL A 266 25.12 2.51 -11.05
CA VAL A 266 24.26 2.48 -12.23
C VAL A 266 23.05 1.62 -11.91
N PHE A 267 21.87 2.14 -12.13
CA PHE A 267 20.61 1.42 -11.99
C PHE A 267 19.96 1.21 -13.36
N ARG A 268 19.67 -0.05 -13.71
CA ARG A 268 19.05 -0.44 -14.99
C ARG A 268 19.72 0.24 -16.21
N GLY A 269 21.05 0.27 -16.23
CA GLY A 269 21.83 0.84 -17.30
C GLY A 269 21.90 2.36 -17.35
N LYS A 270 21.55 3.05 -16.27
CA LYS A 270 21.69 4.50 -16.13
C LYS A 270 22.49 4.87 -14.90
N PRO A 271 23.58 5.68 -15.00
CA PRO A 271 24.25 6.26 -13.85
C PRO A 271 23.28 7.03 -12.95
N VAL A 272 23.47 6.95 -11.64
CA VAL A 272 22.58 7.59 -10.68
C VAL A 272 23.23 8.76 -9.95
N TYR A 273 22.42 9.75 -9.64
CA TYR A 273 22.80 11.02 -9.03
C TYR A 273 21.85 11.39 -7.89
N THR A 274 22.31 12.30 -7.03
CA THR A 274 21.44 13.09 -6.14
C THR A 274 21.41 14.54 -6.62
N HIS A 275 20.33 15.24 -6.33
CA HIS A 275 20.18 16.65 -6.67
C HIS A 275 20.49 17.52 -5.45
N LEU A 276 21.41 18.47 -5.57
CA LEU A 276 21.84 19.30 -4.43
C LEU A 276 20.77 20.26 -3.94
N LEU A 277 19.86 20.66 -4.84
CA LEU A 277 18.78 21.58 -4.52
C LEU A 277 17.55 20.90 -3.91
N ASP A 278 17.57 19.56 -3.76
CA ASP A 278 16.56 18.86 -2.98
C ASP A 278 16.66 19.31 -1.52
N ASP A 279 15.68 20.07 -1.06
CA ASP A 279 15.64 20.65 0.29
C ASP A 279 15.02 19.70 1.32
N LYS A 280 14.38 18.62 0.85
CA LYS A 280 13.67 17.65 1.69
C LYS A 280 14.04 16.22 1.36
N THR A 281 13.91 15.36 2.36
CA THR A 281 14.04 13.91 2.15
C THR A 281 12.93 13.41 1.22
N PHE A 282 13.31 12.52 0.30
CA PHE A 282 12.42 11.94 -0.71
C PHE A 282 11.79 12.96 -1.68
N SER A 283 12.38 14.13 -1.80
CA SER A 283 11.99 15.11 -2.82
C SER A 283 12.09 14.50 -4.22
N VAL A 284 11.14 14.83 -5.08
CA VAL A 284 11.13 14.39 -6.49
C VAL A 284 11.20 15.57 -7.46
N GLN A 285 11.50 16.76 -6.97
CA GLN A 285 11.50 18.01 -7.75
C GLN A 285 12.52 17.99 -8.88
N GLY A 286 13.68 17.36 -8.67
CA GLY A 286 14.68 17.20 -9.71
C GLY A 286 14.18 16.44 -10.95
N GLY A 287 13.17 15.60 -10.80
CA GLY A 287 12.53 14.89 -11.91
C GLY A 287 11.68 15.76 -12.84
N ASP A 288 11.43 17.03 -12.50
CA ASP A 288 10.75 17.99 -13.36
C ASP A 288 11.74 18.75 -14.27
N ILE A 289 13.04 18.62 -13.99
CA ILE A 289 14.08 19.25 -14.79
C ILE A 289 14.25 18.46 -16.09
N PRO A 290 14.14 19.10 -17.27
CA PRO A 290 14.20 18.41 -18.55
C PRO A 290 15.39 17.47 -18.69
N GLY A 291 15.13 16.22 -19.05
CA GLY A 291 16.12 15.17 -19.24
C GLY A 291 16.56 14.47 -17.95
N TRP A 292 16.06 14.87 -16.78
CA TRP A 292 16.31 14.20 -15.51
C TRP A 292 15.07 13.43 -15.05
N HIS A 293 15.26 12.25 -14.47
CA HIS A 293 14.18 11.36 -14.06
C HIS A 293 14.46 10.77 -12.68
N ASN A 294 13.45 10.75 -11.83
CA ASN A 294 13.51 10.03 -10.56
C ASN A 294 13.69 8.52 -10.78
N VAL A 295 14.38 7.88 -9.87
CA VAL A 295 14.65 6.45 -9.93
C VAL A 295 13.62 5.69 -9.09
N TYR A 296 12.88 4.79 -9.73
CA TYR A 296 11.87 3.95 -9.10
C TYR A 296 12.17 2.47 -9.34
N THR A 297 11.92 1.64 -8.34
CA THR A 297 11.84 0.19 -8.55
C THR A 297 10.54 -0.19 -9.27
N GLN A 298 9.48 0.59 -9.03
CA GLN A 298 8.16 0.43 -9.63
C GLN A 298 7.48 1.80 -9.75
N LEU A 299 6.91 2.10 -10.90
CA LEU A 299 6.09 3.30 -11.09
C LEU A 299 4.67 3.07 -10.56
N ALA A 300 4.04 4.14 -10.07
CA ALA A 300 2.61 4.11 -9.78
C ALA A 300 1.80 3.86 -11.08
N PRO A 301 0.65 3.18 -11.00
CA PRO A 301 -0.26 3.10 -12.12
C PRO A 301 -0.79 4.49 -12.47
N ALA A 302 -1.22 4.65 -13.72
CA ALA A 302 -1.84 5.90 -14.15
C ALA A 302 -3.06 6.24 -13.29
N ALA A 303 -3.30 7.53 -13.08
CA ALA A 303 -4.54 8.02 -12.49
C ALA A 303 -5.73 7.83 -13.46
N PRO A 304 -6.99 7.94 -13.00
CA PRO A 304 -8.14 7.93 -13.87
C PRO A 304 -8.01 8.90 -15.04
N LYS A 305 -8.59 8.53 -16.21
CA LYS A 305 -8.49 9.31 -17.43
C LYS A 305 -8.94 10.76 -17.21
N GLY A 306 -8.13 11.69 -17.68
CA GLY A 306 -8.40 13.13 -17.55
C GLY A 306 -7.95 13.75 -16.22
N TRP A 307 -7.57 12.94 -15.26
CA TRP A 307 -6.98 13.47 -14.03
C TRP A 307 -5.55 13.95 -14.29
N TYR A 308 -5.17 14.98 -13.60
CA TYR A 308 -3.85 15.59 -13.78
C TYR A 308 -3.27 16.11 -12.46
N VAL A 309 -1.98 16.34 -12.49
CA VAL A 309 -1.25 16.90 -11.35
C VAL A 309 -1.25 18.42 -11.43
N SER A 310 -1.61 19.08 -10.35
CA SER A 310 -1.53 20.52 -10.18
C SER A 310 -0.44 20.88 -9.19
N ASP A 311 0.34 21.91 -9.51
CA ASP A 311 1.29 22.48 -8.56
C ASP A 311 0.58 23.43 -7.59
N ASN A 312 1.03 23.43 -6.35
CA ASN A 312 0.63 24.38 -5.33
C ASN A 312 1.81 24.72 -4.41
N ARG A 313 1.60 25.61 -3.44
CA ARG A 313 2.66 26.08 -2.52
C ARG A 313 3.35 24.99 -1.70
N THR A 314 2.72 23.83 -1.54
CA THR A 314 3.23 22.74 -0.72
C THR A 314 3.69 21.53 -1.56
N GLY A 315 3.52 21.59 -2.89
CA GLY A 315 3.94 20.55 -3.84
C GLY A 315 2.88 20.23 -4.89
N GLN A 316 2.80 18.98 -5.32
CA GLN A 316 1.90 18.56 -6.40
C GLN A 316 0.76 17.72 -5.85
N VAL A 317 -0.45 18.02 -6.30
CA VAL A 317 -1.66 17.27 -5.93
C VAL A 317 -2.36 16.71 -7.15
N LEU A 318 -3.05 15.60 -6.97
CA LEU A 318 -3.90 15.01 -7.99
C LEU A 318 -5.23 15.75 -8.03
N GLY A 319 -5.60 16.24 -9.21
CA GLY A 319 -6.90 16.82 -9.51
C GLY A 319 -7.68 15.97 -10.51
N ASN A 320 -9.01 16.03 -10.46
CA ASN A 320 -9.85 15.44 -11.49
C ASN A 320 -9.82 16.28 -12.78
N GLU A 321 -10.57 15.88 -13.80
CA GLU A 321 -10.63 16.58 -15.09
C GLU A 321 -11.13 18.05 -15.02
N GLN A 322 -11.81 18.44 -13.95
CA GLN A 322 -12.20 19.82 -13.67
C GLN A 322 -11.17 20.56 -12.81
N GLY A 323 -10.04 19.93 -12.49
CA GLY A 323 -8.98 20.51 -11.64
C GLY A 323 -9.27 20.53 -10.15
N ARG A 324 -10.35 19.90 -9.71
CA ARG A 324 -10.67 19.82 -8.28
C ARG A 324 -9.76 18.80 -7.63
N THR A 325 -9.07 19.21 -6.57
CA THR A 325 -8.18 18.34 -5.80
C THR A 325 -8.92 17.13 -5.25
N VAL A 326 -8.28 15.98 -5.36
CA VAL A 326 -8.77 14.71 -4.83
C VAL A 326 -8.21 14.49 -3.44
N TYR A 327 -9.06 14.08 -2.51
CA TYR A 327 -8.71 13.80 -1.12
C TYR A 327 -8.96 12.34 -0.79
N ILE A 328 -8.13 11.80 0.07
CA ILE A 328 -8.36 10.53 0.76
C ILE A 328 -8.76 10.81 2.22
N TYR A 329 -9.59 9.95 2.76
CA TYR A 329 -9.82 9.93 4.20
C TYR A 329 -8.81 8.96 4.83
N ASN A 330 -7.94 9.50 5.66
CA ASN A 330 -6.92 8.74 6.37
C ASN A 330 -7.44 8.41 7.77
N CYS A 331 -7.33 7.17 8.17
CA CYS A 331 -7.70 6.74 9.49
C CYS A 331 -6.72 5.70 10.00
N ASN A 332 -6.21 5.92 11.20
CA ASN A 332 -5.16 5.10 11.80
C ASN A 332 -5.58 4.40 13.09
N ASP A 333 -6.81 4.65 13.54
CA ASP A 333 -7.32 4.03 14.76
C ASP A 333 -7.92 2.66 14.45
N ASP A 334 -7.07 1.76 13.96
CA ASP A 334 -7.46 0.37 13.75
C ASP A 334 -7.41 -0.35 15.10
N ALA A 335 -8.57 -0.73 15.61
CA ALA A 335 -8.64 -1.70 16.66
C ALA A 335 -8.34 -3.11 16.11
N VAL A 336 -7.88 -4.01 16.96
CA VAL A 336 -7.56 -5.39 16.57
C VAL A 336 -8.72 -6.14 15.94
N ASP A 337 -9.93 -5.82 16.35
CA ASP A 337 -11.18 -6.47 15.96
C ASP A 337 -11.91 -5.75 14.82
N GLN A 338 -11.27 -4.82 14.12
CA GLN A 338 -11.96 -4.01 13.12
C GLN A 338 -11.33 -4.08 11.74
N LEU A 339 -12.16 -3.84 10.74
CA LEU A 339 -11.73 -3.36 9.46
C LEU A 339 -11.04 -2.00 9.65
N SER A 340 -10.06 -1.70 8.78
CA SER A 340 -9.44 -0.38 8.74
C SER A 340 -10.51 0.71 8.80
N CYS A 341 -10.39 1.66 9.72
CA CYS A 341 -11.45 2.64 10.02
C CYS A 341 -11.73 3.63 8.88
N ASN A 342 -10.96 3.61 7.82
CA ASN A 342 -11.25 4.30 6.57
C ASN A 342 -12.00 3.42 5.55
N HIS A 343 -12.32 2.16 5.89
CA HIS A 343 -13.07 1.26 5.03
C HIS A 343 -14.57 1.55 5.13
N PRO A 344 -15.34 1.58 4.02
CA PRO A 344 -16.76 1.90 4.05
C PRO A 344 -17.62 0.99 4.94
N ASP A 345 -17.25 -0.29 5.09
CA ASP A 345 -17.97 -1.21 5.97
C ASP A 345 -17.58 -1.07 7.45
N ALA A 346 -16.53 -0.30 7.76
CA ALA A 346 -16.23 0.07 9.14
C ALA A 346 -17.26 1.10 9.65
N PRO A 347 -17.42 1.23 10.98
CA PRO A 347 -18.26 2.28 11.55
C PRO A 347 -17.86 3.67 11.06
N GLN A 348 -18.79 4.41 10.46
CA GLN A 348 -18.55 5.73 9.86
C GLN A 348 -18.67 6.89 10.86
N ALA A 349 -18.99 6.60 12.12
CA ALA A 349 -19.23 7.61 13.14
C ALA A 349 -18.05 8.58 13.29
N TYR A 350 -16.82 8.08 13.26
CA TYR A 350 -15.61 8.90 13.38
C TYR A 350 -15.43 9.83 12.18
N ARG A 351 -15.59 9.30 10.95
CA ARG A 351 -15.53 10.10 9.73
C ARG A 351 -16.60 11.20 9.74
N LEU A 352 -17.86 10.83 10.07
CA LEU A 352 -18.97 11.78 10.16
C LEU A 352 -18.75 12.87 11.22
N ALA A 353 -18.14 12.49 12.35
CA ALA A 353 -17.75 13.46 13.39
C ALA A 353 -16.77 14.49 12.85
N ILE A 354 -15.75 14.06 12.12
CA ILE A 354 -14.74 14.95 11.52
C ILE A 354 -15.35 15.83 10.43
N CYS A 355 -15.98 15.25 9.42
CA CYS A 355 -16.42 16.00 8.24
C CYS A 355 -17.70 16.82 8.46
N GLY A 356 -18.57 16.39 9.37
CA GLY A 356 -19.90 16.96 9.51
C GLY A 356 -20.37 17.17 10.95
N ARG A 357 -19.48 17.06 11.95
CA ARG A 357 -19.88 17.10 13.37
C ARG A 357 -21.01 16.12 13.71
N GLY A 358 -20.99 14.95 13.08
CA GLY A 358 -22.03 13.92 13.18
C GLY A 358 -23.21 14.10 12.20
N LEU A 359 -23.28 15.19 11.44
CA LEU A 359 -24.36 15.47 10.48
C LEU A 359 -23.94 15.05 9.07
N VAL A 360 -24.70 14.16 8.47
CA VAL A 360 -24.43 13.61 7.12
C VAL A 360 -24.42 14.70 6.05
N ASP A 361 -25.45 15.55 6.02
CA ASP A 361 -25.57 16.60 4.99
C ASP A 361 -24.42 17.61 5.05
N LEU A 362 -23.96 17.93 6.25
CA LEU A 362 -22.81 18.81 6.43
C LEU A 362 -21.52 18.12 5.97
N CYS A 363 -21.37 16.83 6.24
CA CYS A 363 -20.24 16.03 5.75
C CYS A 363 -20.20 16.01 4.21
N LEU A 364 -21.31 15.71 3.57
CA LEU A 364 -21.42 15.70 2.10
C LEU A 364 -21.16 17.07 1.45
N LYS A 365 -21.54 18.14 2.13
CA LYS A 365 -21.22 19.50 1.70
C LYS A 365 -19.74 19.82 1.81
N ASN A 366 -19.12 19.44 2.92
CA ASN A 366 -17.70 19.69 3.19
C ASN A 366 -16.78 18.79 2.35
N PHE A 367 -17.15 17.52 2.23
CA PHE A 367 -16.38 16.48 1.52
C PHE A 367 -17.27 15.66 0.59
N PRO A 368 -17.70 16.22 -0.55
CA PRO A 368 -18.47 15.47 -1.54
C PRO A 368 -17.61 14.37 -2.14
N TYR A 369 -18.25 13.23 -2.44
CA TYR A 369 -17.59 12.13 -3.13
C TYR A 369 -17.17 12.52 -4.55
N VAL A 370 -16.06 11.95 -5.05
CA VAL A 370 -15.66 12.07 -6.45
C VAL A 370 -16.47 11.10 -7.28
N ILE A 371 -17.42 11.63 -8.04
CA ILE A 371 -18.32 10.80 -8.87
C ILE A 371 -17.53 10.14 -10.00
N ALA A 372 -17.72 8.86 -10.19
CA ALA A 372 -17.17 8.10 -11.30
C ALA A 372 -18.14 8.09 -12.50
N PRO A 373 -17.64 8.16 -13.74
CA PRO A 373 -18.48 7.97 -14.91
C PRO A 373 -19.00 6.51 -14.94
N LYS A 374 -20.14 6.29 -15.62
CA LYS A 374 -20.79 4.95 -15.64
C LYS A 374 -19.92 3.87 -16.29
N ASP A 375 -19.02 4.27 -17.17
CA ASP A 375 -18.05 3.44 -17.89
C ASP A 375 -16.66 3.42 -17.23
N ALA A 376 -16.55 3.86 -15.97
CA ALA A 376 -15.29 3.83 -15.25
C ALA A 376 -14.69 2.43 -15.20
N VAL A 377 -13.43 2.33 -15.60
CA VAL A 377 -12.66 1.08 -15.60
C VAL A 377 -11.63 1.11 -14.49
N ALA A 378 -11.47 -0.02 -13.81
CA ALA A 378 -10.42 -0.18 -12.80
C ALA A 378 -9.03 -0.06 -13.43
N ILE A 379 -8.11 0.59 -12.73
CA ILE A 379 -6.72 0.79 -13.14
C ILE A 379 -5.82 0.09 -12.13
N GLY A 380 -5.26 -1.03 -12.53
CA GLY A 380 -4.52 -1.92 -11.63
C GLY A 380 -5.35 -2.33 -10.43
N ASN A 381 -4.70 -2.48 -9.28
CA ASN A 381 -5.36 -2.69 -7.98
C ASN A 381 -5.55 -1.39 -7.21
N THR A 382 -5.17 -0.26 -7.81
CA THR A 382 -5.10 1.05 -7.15
C THR A 382 -6.40 1.83 -7.29
N TRP A 383 -6.89 2.03 -8.52
CA TRP A 383 -8.10 2.80 -8.78
C TRP A 383 -9.25 1.91 -9.22
N SER A 384 -10.40 2.13 -8.65
CA SER A 384 -11.65 1.46 -9.02
C SER A 384 -12.83 2.40 -8.78
N ALA A 385 -14.02 2.02 -9.24
CA ALA A 385 -15.24 2.70 -8.87
C ALA A 385 -16.12 1.77 -8.04
N VAL A 386 -16.79 2.32 -7.04
CA VAL A 386 -17.65 1.60 -6.10
C VAL A 386 -18.97 2.33 -5.89
N TYR A 387 -20.01 1.59 -5.51
CA TYR A 387 -21.27 2.19 -5.09
C TYR A 387 -21.23 2.47 -3.59
N ILE A 388 -21.64 3.67 -3.20
CA ILE A 388 -21.72 4.13 -1.80
C ILE A 388 -23.11 4.67 -1.52
N ASP A 389 -23.70 4.27 -0.40
CA ASP A 389 -24.84 4.98 0.18
C ASP A 389 -24.31 6.28 0.84
N PRO A 390 -24.61 7.45 0.29
CA PRO A 390 -24.06 8.70 0.83
C PRO A 390 -24.55 9.02 2.24
N LYS A 391 -25.69 8.47 2.66
CA LYS A 391 -26.27 8.73 4.00
C LYS A 391 -25.50 7.97 5.08
N THR A 392 -25.16 6.72 4.83
CA THR A 392 -24.46 5.87 5.80
C THR A 392 -22.95 5.86 5.58
N GLY A 393 -22.47 6.20 4.38
CA GLY A 393 -21.08 6.10 3.97
C GLY A 393 -20.62 4.65 3.71
N LYS A 394 -21.54 3.68 3.79
CA LYS A 394 -21.25 2.27 3.55
C LYS A 394 -21.33 1.91 2.07
N TYR A 395 -20.74 0.77 1.71
CA TYR A 395 -20.94 0.23 0.36
C TYR A 395 -22.42 -0.03 0.06
N ALA A 396 -22.79 0.26 -1.16
CA ALA A 396 -24.11 -0.01 -1.72
C ALA A 396 -23.96 -0.89 -2.97
N LYS A 397 -25.11 -1.30 -3.53
CA LYS A 397 -25.16 -2.04 -4.80
C LYS A 397 -25.65 -1.15 -5.93
N ALA A 398 -25.33 -1.55 -7.17
CA ALA A 398 -25.91 -0.92 -8.34
C ALA A 398 -27.45 -1.03 -8.28
N GLY A 399 -28.13 0.11 -8.41
CA GLY A 399 -29.59 0.19 -8.35
C GLY A 399 -30.18 0.44 -6.95
N ASP A 400 -29.40 0.43 -5.89
CA ASP A 400 -29.90 0.83 -4.57
C ASP A 400 -30.35 2.31 -4.60
N PRO A 401 -31.47 2.64 -3.95
CA PRO A 401 -32.00 4.01 -3.95
C PRO A 401 -31.01 5.02 -3.39
N GLY A 402 -30.65 6.00 -4.19
CA GLY A 402 -29.71 7.07 -3.80
C GLY A 402 -28.25 6.70 -3.78
N ALA A 403 -27.87 5.46 -4.15
CA ALA A 403 -26.48 5.05 -4.25
C ALA A 403 -25.71 5.90 -5.27
N LEU A 404 -24.52 6.33 -4.89
CA LEU A 404 -23.58 7.06 -5.74
C LEU A 404 -22.51 6.12 -6.28
N TYR A 405 -22.20 6.21 -7.57
CA TYR A 405 -21.05 5.53 -8.17
C TYR A 405 -19.86 6.47 -8.11
N VAL A 406 -18.84 6.12 -7.34
CA VAL A 406 -17.76 7.02 -6.95
C VAL A 406 -16.39 6.40 -7.19
N TRP A 407 -15.40 7.21 -7.48
CA TRP A 407 -14.02 6.76 -7.53
C TRP A 407 -13.52 6.33 -6.16
N ALA A 408 -12.71 5.30 -6.15
CA ALA A 408 -12.09 4.72 -4.96
C ALA A 408 -10.61 4.41 -5.19
N TYR A 409 -9.80 4.74 -4.21
CA TYR A 409 -8.40 4.34 -4.10
C TYR A 409 -8.30 3.10 -3.23
N ARG A 410 -7.86 1.97 -3.81
CA ARG A 410 -7.80 0.67 -3.13
C ARG A 410 -9.11 0.28 -2.44
N GLY A 411 -10.22 0.53 -3.13
CA GLY A 411 -11.57 0.25 -2.65
C GLY A 411 -12.15 1.30 -1.70
N ARG A 412 -11.38 2.28 -1.24
CA ARG A 412 -11.85 3.35 -0.36
C ARG A 412 -12.25 4.58 -1.17
N PRO A 413 -13.46 5.11 -0.96
CA PRO A 413 -13.91 6.30 -1.67
C PRO A 413 -12.95 7.46 -1.53
N VAL A 414 -12.84 8.26 -2.59
CA VAL A 414 -12.12 9.53 -2.57
C VAL A 414 -13.08 10.71 -2.66
N TYR A 415 -12.61 11.87 -2.25
CA TYR A 415 -13.45 13.03 -1.97
C TYR A 415 -12.90 14.29 -2.64
N HIS A 416 -13.75 15.31 -2.77
CA HIS A 416 -13.34 16.69 -2.98
C HIS A 416 -13.50 17.49 -1.70
N CYS A 417 -12.92 18.68 -1.64
CA CYS A 417 -13.18 19.66 -0.59
C CYS A 417 -14.19 20.71 -1.07
N GLY A 418 -15.22 20.95 -0.28
CA GLY A 418 -16.22 21.99 -0.56
C GLY A 418 -15.67 23.44 -0.48
N LYS A 419 -14.50 23.62 0.13
CA LYS A 419 -13.84 24.93 0.25
C LYS A 419 -12.94 25.26 -0.94
N ASP A 420 -12.44 24.27 -1.67
CA ASP A 420 -11.59 24.47 -2.84
C ASP A 420 -12.37 25.20 -3.94
N LYS A 421 -11.79 26.25 -4.50
CA LYS A 421 -12.44 27.12 -5.49
C LYS A 421 -11.77 27.09 -6.86
N LYS A 422 -10.49 26.80 -6.91
CA LYS A 422 -9.69 26.74 -8.14
C LYS A 422 -8.79 25.50 -8.19
N PRO A 423 -8.30 25.12 -9.37
CA PRO A 423 -7.36 24.03 -9.51
C PRO A 423 -6.16 24.16 -8.58
N GLY A 424 -5.78 23.06 -7.93
CA GLY A 424 -4.66 23.01 -7.00
C GLY A 424 -4.94 23.57 -5.59
N ASP A 425 -6.15 24.07 -5.30
CA ASP A 425 -6.53 24.42 -3.93
C ASP A 425 -6.50 23.18 -3.03
N ILE A 426 -6.04 23.36 -1.78
CA ILE A 426 -5.93 22.31 -0.77
C ILE A 426 -6.45 22.80 0.59
N GLU A 427 -7.53 23.56 0.60
CA GLU A 427 -8.08 24.18 1.82
C GLU A 427 -8.55 23.18 2.88
N CYS A 428 -8.69 21.91 2.51
CA CYS A 428 -9.07 20.84 3.42
C CYS A 428 -7.94 19.85 3.70
N ASP A 429 -6.73 20.12 3.21
CA ASP A 429 -5.60 19.25 3.55
C ASP A 429 -5.37 19.27 5.05
N THR A 430 -5.09 18.09 5.60
CA THR A 430 -4.96 17.88 7.06
C THR A 430 -6.22 18.17 7.89
N TYR A 431 -7.38 18.41 7.26
CA TYR A 431 -8.61 18.67 8.00
C TYR A 431 -9.03 17.44 8.83
N GLY A 432 -9.13 17.63 10.14
CA GLY A 432 -9.46 16.58 11.11
C GLY A 432 -8.23 15.88 11.68
N GLU A 433 -7.03 16.26 11.30
CA GLU A 433 -5.82 15.83 11.97
C GLU A 433 -5.70 16.48 13.35
N PHE A 434 -5.37 15.66 14.33
CA PHE A 434 -5.21 16.08 15.70
C PHE A 434 -3.78 15.73 16.16
N ASN A 435 -3.02 16.70 16.66
CA ASN A 435 -1.69 16.52 17.22
C ASN A 435 -0.71 15.63 16.41
N GLY A 436 -0.61 15.85 15.11
CA GLY A 436 0.41 15.18 14.31
C GLY A 436 -0.12 14.05 13.42
N ALA A 437 -1.27 14.25 12.81
CA ALA A 437 -1.55 13.60 11.53
C ALA A 437 -1.99 12.15 11.56
N ARG A 438 -3.09 11.83 12.24
CA ARG A 438 -3.49 10.42 12.24
C ARG A 438 -4.80 10.13 11.55
N ASN A 439 -5.80 10.99 11.72
CA ASN A 439 -7.13 10.81 11.17
C ASN A 439 -7.59 12.10 10.54
N GLY A 440 -7.98 12.08 9.28
CA GLY A 440 -8.45 13.27 8.60
C GLY A 440 -8.41 13.15 7.09
N TYR A 441 -8.76 14.24 6.45
CA TYR A 441 -8.73 14.30 4.99
C TYR A 441 -7.38 14.85 4.52
N LYS A 442 -6.77 14.15 3.57
CA LYS A 442 -5.52 14.55 2.95
C LYS A 442 -5.70 14.69 1.45
N ALA A 443 -5.16 15.77 0.90
CA ALA A 443 -5.01 15.88 -0.54
C ALA A 443 -4.22 14.67 -1.05
N PHE A 444 -4.60 14.12 -2.20
CA PHE A 444 -3.89 13.00 -2.80
C PHE A 444 -2.66 13.55 -3.52
N TRP A 445 -1.52 13.36 -2.92
CA TRP A 445 -0.24 13.85 -3.38
C TRP A 445 0.39 12.90 -4.38
N MET A 446 0.85 13.44 -5.50
CA MET A 446 1.68 12.70 -6.46
C MET A 446 3.15 12.68 -6.05
N ARG A 447 3.52 13.50 -5.07
CA ARG A 447 4.84 13.55 -4.45
C ARG A 447 4.70 13.56 -2.94
N ASP A 448 5.70 13.04 -2.26
CA ASP A 448 5.81 13.09 -0.81
C ASP A 448 7.02 13.95 -0.40
N ASP A 449 7.12 15.12 -1.01
CA ASP A 449 8.10 16.15 -0.64
C ASP A 449 7.55 17.13 0.41
N PHE A 450 6.37 16.82 0.97
CA PHE A 450 5.82 17.54 2.10
C PHE A 450 6.51 17.09 3.36
N GLY A 451 7.64 17.69 3.59
CA GLY A 451 8.19 17.70 4.92
C GLY A 451 7.08 18.11 5.88
N ARG A 452 6.95 17.40 7.01
CA ARG A 452 6.13 17.82 8.14
C ARG A 452 6.15 19.34 8.17
N GLN A 453 5.00 19.97 7.99
CA GLN A 453 4.88 21.34 8.43
C GLN A 453 5.12 21.24 9.93
N SER A 454 6.33 21.57 10.34
CA SER A 454 6.61 21.91 11.71
C SER A 454 5.71 23.11 12.01
N GLY A 455 4.60 22.82 12.67
CA GLY A 455 3.81 23.86 13.31
C GLY A 455 4.64 24.49 14.42
#